data_fa7e763e1d3803f5b95340e101048214
#
_entry.id   fa7e763e1d3803f5b95340e101048214
#
_cell.length_a   1.000
_cell.length_b   1.000
_cell.length_c   1.000
_cell.angle_alpha   90.00
_cell.angle_beta   90.00
_cell.angle_gamma   90.00
#
_symmetry.space_group_name_H-M   'P 1'
#
loop_
_entity.id
_entity.type
_entity.pdbx_description
1 polymer ?
#
loop_
_entity_poly.entity_id
_entity_poly.type
_entity_poly.pdbx_seq_one_letter_code
_entity_poly.pdbx_strand_id
1 'polypeptide(L)'
;MNKIKIGIDIGGTFTDFFVISNNKEYKNKVLTDSVNPYISLITGLNYIFDNNDLNKNDIDLIIHGTTLFTNKLIERKGSTPIFFTTKGFADVLDMQKEMRYDIYDLHAKEVTHLVPKLLRYEIDERIDGDGNIIKHIDIKTLEKQLQLLKNNHELSSNHSVAICLLHSYINP
;
A
#
# COMPACT_ATOMS: atom_id res chain seq x y z
N MET A 1 21.66 29.34 -14.50
CA MET A 1 20.25 28.92 -14.35
C MET A 1 20.02 28.54 -12.92
N ASN A 2 19.10 29.19 -12.28
CA ASN A 2 18.76 28.93 -10.88
C ASN A 2 18.00 27.60 -10.80
N LYS A 3 18.63 26.55 -10.27
CA LYS A 3 17.99 25.24 -10.13
C LYS A 3 17.34 25.13 -8.76
N ILE A 4 16.04 24.89 -8.74
CA ILE A 4 15.26 24.69 -7.51
C ILE A 4 15.12 23.19 -7.24
N LYS A 5 15.49 22.77 -6.04
CA LYS A 5 15.26 21.40 -5.56
C LYS A 5 14.25 21.44 -4.43
N ILE A 6 13.28 20.54 -4.47
CA ILE A 6 12.17 20.50 -3.53
C ILE A 6 12.13 19.12 -2.87
N GLY A 7 12.16 19.11 -1.53
CA GLY A 7 11.83 17.94 -0.71
C GLY A 7 10.47 18.14 -0.06
N ILE A 8 9.62 17.12 -0.10
CA ILE A 8 8.29 17.14 0.50
C ILE A 8 8.11 15.86 1.31
N ASP A 9 7.68 16.01 2.56
CA ASP A 9 7.25 14.89 3.40
C ASP A 9 5.80 15.09 3.81
N ILE A 10 4.92 14.18 3.33
CA ILE A 10 3.50 14.21 3.66
C ILE A 10 3.24 13.23 4.80
N GLY A 11 3.13 13.77 6.02
CA GLY A 11 2.69 13.02 7.20
C GLY A 11 1.18 13.04 7.38
N GLY A 12 0.70 12.27 8.35
CA GLY A 12 -0.74 12.22 8.68
C GLY A 12 -1.29 13.50 9.28
N THR A 13 -0.44 14.32 9.94
CA THR A 13 -0.84 15.55 10.61
C THR A 13 -0.28 16.79 9.92
N PHE A 14 0.96 16.74 9.50
CA PHE A 14 1.65 17.85 8.84
C PHE A 14 2.30 17.41 7.56
N THR A 15 2.37 18.33 6.60
CA THR A 15 3.19 18.25 5.39
C THR A 15 4.35 19.23 5.53
N ASP A 16 5.56 18.70 5.48
CA ASP A 16 6.81 19.45 5.60
C ASP A 16 7.43 19.70 4.22
N PHE A 17 7.95 20.91 4.04
CA PHE A 17 8.59 21.35 2.78
C PHE A 17 9.99 21.83 3.05
N PHE A 18 10.90 21.42 2.19
CA PHE A 18 12.27 21.88 2.15
C PHE A 18 12.65 22.23 0.71
N VAL A 19 12.93 23.51 0.47
CA VAL A 19 13.26 24.01 -0.88
C VAL A 19 14.64 24.62 -0.85
N ILE A 20 15.47 24.25 -1.82
CA ILE A 20 16.80 24.84 -2.01
C ILE A 20 16.82 25.57 -3.35
N SER A 21 17.20 26.85 -3.33
CA SER A 21 17.46 27.65 -4.51
C SER A 21 18.65 28.59 -4.25
N ASN A 22 19.66 28.59 -5.13
CA ASN A 22 20.83 29.46 -5.04
C ASN A 22 21.56 29.40 -3.67
N ASN A 23 21.73 28.20 -3.11
CA ASN A 23 22.32 27.96 -1.79
C ASN A 23 21.52 28.59 -0.62
N LYS A 24 20.28 29.02 -0.87
CA LYS A 24 19.34 29.41 0.18
C LYS A 24 18.35 28.30 0.43
N GLU A 25 18.01 28.12 1.70
CA GLU A 25 17.04 27.14 2.16
C GLU A 25 15.75 27.81 2.58
N TYR A 26 14.63 27.25 2.12
CA TYR A 26 13.30 27.69 2.52
C TYR A 26 12.56 26.48 3.12
N LYS A 27 11.89 26.72 4.22
CA LYS A 27 11.15 25.68 4.96
C LYS A 27 9.73 26.14 5.18
N ASN A 28 8.80 25.23 5.06
CA ASN A 28 7.41 25.46 5.39
C ASN A 28 6.82 24.18 5.98
N LYS A 29 5.82 24.36 6.81
CA LYS A 29 5.04 23.28 7.41
C LYS A 29 3.59 23.68 7.42
N VAL A 30 2.72 22.82 6.86
CA VAL A 30 1.28 23.06 6.82
C VAL A 30 0.55 21.84 7.42
N LEU A 31 -0.65 22.04 7.94
CA LEU A 31 -1.50 20.94 8.36
C LEU A 31 -1.88 20.11 7.14
N THR A 32 -1.76 18.80 7.24
CA THR A 32 -2.20 17.89 6.17
C THR A 32 -3.72 17.82 6.17
N ASP A 33 -4.33 18.11 5.01
CA ASP A 33 -5.75 17.82 4.82
C ASP A 33 -5.95 16.30 4.79
N SER A 34 -6.74 15.79 5.74
CA SER A 34 -6.92 14.34 5.93
C SER A 34 -7.75 13.69 4.82
N VAL A 35 -8.55 14.48 4.10
CA VAL A 35 -9.40 14.01 2.99
C VAL A 35 -8.65 14.12 1.67
N ASN A 36 -8.00 15.28 1.45
CA ASN A 36 -7.32 15.62 0.20
C ASN A 36 -5.89 16.13 0.45
N PRO A 37 -4.92 15.26 0.76
CA PRO A 37 -3.57 15.67 1.12
C PRO A 37 -2.86 16.53 0.06
N TYR A 38 -3.28 16.42 -1.22
CA TYR A 38 -2.73 17.25 -2.30
C TYR A 38 -3.01 18.76 -2.13
N ILE A 39 -4.10 19.13 -1.44
CA ILE A 39 -4.43 20.53 -1.15
C ILE A 39 -3.33 21.15 -0.29
N SER A 40 -2.90 20.43 0.75
CA SER A 40 -1.80 20.87 1.64
C SER A 40 -0.50 21.03 0.87
N LEU A 41 -0.23 20.11 -0.08
CA LEU A 41 0.93 20.17 -0.95
C LEU A 41 0.94 21.45 -1.80
N ILE A 42 -0.16 21.72 -2.50
CA ILE A 42 -0.27 22.91 -3.37
C ILE A 42 -0.20 24.18 -2.55
N THR A 43 -0.91 24.24 -1.40
CA THR A 43 -0.92 25.40 -0.52
C THR A 43 0.49 25.71 0.03
N GLY A 44 1.18 24.67 0.51
CA GLY A 44 2.51 24.82 1.09
C GLY A 44 3.57 25.23 0.07
N LEU A 45 3.52 24.70 -1.15
CA LEU A 45 4.40 25.10 -2.25
C LEU A 45 4.13 26.54 -2.70
N ASN A 46 2.87 26.88 -2.95
CA ASN A 46 2.53 28.25 -3.36
C ASN A 46 3.00 29.26 -2.32
N TYR A 47 2.80 29.01 -1.04
CA TYR A 47 3.29 29.87 0.02
C TYR A 47 4.80 30.15 -0.08
N ILE A 48 5.61 29.11 -0.32
CA ILE A 48 7.07 29.27 -0.45
C ILE A 48 7.40 30.08 -1.71
N PHE A 49 6.79 29.75 -2.85
CA PHE A 49 7.09 30.41 -4.12
C PHE A 49 6.68 31.87 -4.13
N ASP A 50 5.47 32.19 -3.65
CA ASP A 50 4.91 33.54 -3.67
C ASP A 50 5.61 34.49 -2.68
N ASN A 51 6.09 33.96 -1.54
CA ASN A 51 6.76 34.78 -0.53
C ASN A 51 8.27 34.94 -0.74
N ASN A 52 8.87 34.22 -1.69
CA ASN A 52 10.34 34.23 -1.88
C ASN A 52 10.76 34.54 -3.32
N ASP A 53 9.85 35.00 -4.14
CA ASP A 53 10.11 35.38 -5.55
C ASP A 53 10.82 34.25 -6.34
N LEU A 54 10.35 33.01 -6.14
CA LEU A 54 10.87 31.83 -6.81
C LEU A 54 10.05 31.52 -8.07
N ASN A 55 10.75 31.20 -9.17
CA ASN A 55 10.06 30.86 -10.42
C ASN A 55 9.86 29.34 -10.52
N LYS A 56 8.60 28.91 -10.67
CA LYS A 56 8.23 27.50 -10.81
C LYS A 56 8.88 26.81 -12.02
N ASN A 57 9.22 27.58 -13.05
CA ASN A 57 9.90 27.05 -14.24
C ASN A 57 11.37 26.65 -13.98
N ASP A 58 11.94 27.07 -12.87
CA ASP A 58 13.32 26.73 -12.46
C ASP A 58 13.41 25.45 -11.64
N ILE A 59 12.30 24.74 -11.45
CA ILE A 59 12.26 23.46 -10.72
C ILE A 59 13.04 22.41 -11.51
N ASP A 60 14.11 21.87 -10.87
CA ASP A 60 14.99 20.86 -11.42
C ASP A 60 14.70 19.45 -10.85
N LEU A 61 14.33 19.40 -9.57
CA LEU A 61 14.12 18.15 -8.87
C LEU A 61 13.05 18.28 -7.81
N ILE A 62 12.15 17.28 -7.75
CA ILE A 62 11.19 17.11 -6.65
C ILE A 62 11.40 15.71 -6.07
N ILE A 63 11.65 15.66 -4.76
CA ILE A 63 11.69 14.42 -3.98
C ILE A 63 10.47 14.42 -3.06
N HIS A 64 9.67 13.39 -3.14
CA HIS A 64 8.45 13.25 -2.36
C HIS A 64 8.49 11.97 -1.52
N GLY A 65 8.30 12.12 -0.21
CA GLY A 65 8.07 11.04 0.74
C GLY A 65 6.68 11.11 1.35
N THR A 66 6.16 9.99 1.79
CA THR A 66 4.90 9.96 2.53
C THR A 66 4.84 8.77 3.48
N THR A 67 4.32 9.00 4.67
CA THR A 67 4.05 7.97 5.69
C THR A 67 2.56 7.63 5.77
N LEU A 68 1.72 8.19 4.92
CA LEU A 68 0.26 8.01 4.96
C LEU A 68 -0.15 6.54 4.86
N PHE A 69 0.50 5.79 3.97
CA PHE A 69 0.23 4.36 3.81
C PHE A 69 0.62 3.56 5.07
N THR A 70 1.82 3.82 5.59
CA THR A 70 2.32 3.17 6.80
C THR A 70 1.41 3.44 7.99
N ASN A 71 0.96 4.69 8.15
CA ASN A 71 0.04 5.06 9.20
C ASN A 71 -1.32 4.35 9.07
N LYS A 72 -1.89 4.30 7.86
CA LYS A 72 -3.13 3.55 7.60
C LYS A 72 -2.98 2.05 7.92
N LEU A 73 -1.82 1.47 7.59
CA LEU A 73 -1.52 0.07 7.87
C LEU A 73 -1.43 -0.19 9.38
N ILE A 74 -0.71 0.66 10.13
CA ILE A 74 -0.56 0.55 11.59
C ILE A 74 -1.91 0.75 12.28
N GLU A 75 -2.68 1.75 11.87
CA GLU A 75 -3.99 2.07 12.41
C GLU A 75 -5.09 1.11 11.94
N ARG A 76 -4.78 0.23 10.99
CA ARG A 76 -5.73 -0.69 10.33
C ARG A 76 -6.94 0.03 9.73
N LYS A 77 -6.73 1.25 9.23
CA LYS A 77 -7.73 2.10 8.58
C LYS A 77 -7.53 2.04 7.06
N GLY A 78 -8.18 1.13 6.42
CA GLY A 78 -8.11 0.95 4.97
C GLY A 78 -9.34 0.23 4.44
N SER A 79 -9.36 -0.02 3.12
CA SER A 79 -10.32 -0.96 2.53
C SER A 79 -10.06 -2.37 3.09
N THR A 80 -11.11 -3.13 3.29
CA THR A 80 -10.97 -4.54 3.70
C THR A 80 -10.42 -5.34 2.52
N PRO A 81 -9.23 -5.97 2.65
CA PRO A 81 -8.64 -6.72 1.54
C PRO A 81 -9.30 -8.10 1.41
N ILE A 82 -9.53 -8.49 0.14
CA ILE A 82 -9.84 -9.86 -0.24
C ILE A 82 -8.55 -10.46 -0.78
N PHE A 83 -8.24 -11.68 -0.38
CA PHE A 83 -6.99 -12.34 -0.71
C PHE A 83 -7.23 -13.57 -1.58
N PHE A 84 -6.57 -13.60 -2.73
CA PHE A 84 -6.53 -14.78 -3.59
C PHE A 84 -5.15 -15.41 -3.57
N THR A 85 -5.10 -16.71 -3.35
CA THR A 85 -3.85 -17.47 -3.29
C THR A 85 -4.00 -18.83 -3.96
N THR A 86 -2.89 -19.50 -4.19
CA THR A 86 -2.84 -20.88 -4.70
C THR A 86 -3.61 -21.82 -3.77
N LYS A 87 -4.35 -22.76 -4.34
CA LYS A 87 -5.10 -23.78 -3.60
C LYS A 87 -4.20 -24.55 -2.62
N GLY A 88 -4.68 -24.66 -1.36
CA GLY A 88 -3.95 -25.27 -0.24
C GLY A 88 -3.06 -24.30 0.52
N PHE A 89 -3.12 -22.98 0.23
CA PHE A 89 -2.30 -21.94 0.87
C PHE A 89 -3.10 -20.81 1.52
N ALA A 90 -4.42 -20.96 1.72
CA ALA A 90 -5.25 -19.93 2.34
C ALA A 90 -4.86 -19.64 3.81
N ASP A 91 -4.24 -20.58 4.48
CA ASP A 91 -3.82 -20.51 5.87
C ASP A 91 -2.36 -20.02 6.07
N VAL A 92 -1.66 -19.71 4.97
CA VAL A 92 -0.26 -19.21 5.03
C VAL A 92 -0.10 -18.00 5.95
N LEU A 93 -1.14 -17.15 6.03
CA LEU A 93 -1.14 -15.98 6.91
C LEU A 93 -1.25 -16.38 8.39
N ASP A 94 -1.91 -17.48 8.70
CA ASP A 94 -2.06 -18.00 10.06
C ASP A 94 -0.78 -18.75 10.49
N MET A 95 -0.19 -19.50 9.57
CA MET A 95 1.06 -20.25 9.81
C MET A 95 2.26 -19.32 9.98
N GLN A 96 2.30 -18.19 9.27
CA GLN A 96 3.41 -17.22 9.29
C GLN A 96 4.76 -17.90 9.03
N LYS A 97 5.75 -17.69 9.91
CA LYS A 97 7.08 -18.34 9.88
C LYS A 97 7.18 -19.47 10.91
N GLU A 98 6.06 -19.90 11.49
CA GLU A 98 6.01 -20.89 12.60
C GLU A 98 6.86 -20.49 13.82
N MET A 99 7.27 -19.22 13.90
CA MET A 99 8.06 -18.70 15.01
C MET A 99 7.13 -18.22 16.13
N ARG A 100 7.33 -18.76 17.33
CA ARG A 100 6.76 -18.22 18.56
C ARG A 100 7.83 -17.43 19.29
N TYR A 101 7.49 -16.20 19.70
CA TYR A 101 8.40 -15.36 20.48
C TYR A 101 8.65 -15.93 21.88
N ASP A 102 7.66 -16.59 22.44
CA ASP A 102 7.76 -17.36 23.69
C ASP A 102 7.09 -18.72 23.49
N ILE A 103 7.92 -19.78 23.53
CA ILE A 103 7.47 -21.18 23.31
C ILE A 103 6.62 -21.66 24.50
N TYR A 104 6.83 -21.09 25.68
CA TYR A 104 6.16 -21.49 26.92
C TYR A 104 4.94 -20.63 27.27
N ASP A 105 4.65 -19.59 26.50
CA ASP A 105 3.45 -18.76 26.70
C ASP A 105 2.19 -19.52 26.25
N LEU A 106 1.44 -20.04 27.24
CA LEU A 106 0.16 -20.71 27.00
C LEU A 106 -0.97 -19.73 26.63
N HIS A 107 -0.75 -18.41 26.81
CA HIS A 107 -1.71 -17.36 26.55
C HIS A 107 -1.27 -16.44 25.39
N ALA A 108 -0.40 -16.94 24.52
CA ALA A 108 0.05 -16.21 23.34
C ALA A 108 -1.16 -15.66 22.56
N LYS A 109 -1.23 -14.34 22.42
CA LYS A 109 -2.32 -13.68 21.70
C LYS A 109 -2.24 -14.03 20.22
N GLU A 110 -3.36 -14.45 19.66
CA GLU A 110 -3.47 -14.63 18.22
C GLU A 110 -3.22 -13.28 17.49
N VAL A 111 -2.46 -13.36 16.42
CA VAL A 111 -2.22 -12.19 15.57
C VAL A 111 -3.49 -11.87 14.80
N THR A 112 -4.00 -10.66 14.96
CA THR A 112 -5.12 -10.20 14.15
C THR A 112 -4.61 -9.91 12.74
N HIS A 113 -5.02 -10.69 11.76
CA HIS A 113 -4.62 -10.52 10.36
C HIS A 113 -5.35 -9.35 9.69
N LEU A 114 -4.69 -8.74 8.69
CA LEU A 114 -5.32 -7.70 7.86
C LEU A 114 -6.43 -8.27 6.99
N VAL A 115 -6.28 -9.55 6.58
CA VAL A 115 -7.27 -10.27 5.78
C VAL A 115 -7.97 -11.27 6.68
N PRO A 116 -9.26 -11.06 7.00
CA PRO A 116 -10.07 -12.05 7.72
C PRO A 116 -10.10 -13.39 6.98
N LYS A 117 -10.16 -14.50 7.71
CA LYS A 117 -10.16 -15.85 7.14
C LYS A 117 -11.27 -16.06 6.09
N LEU A 118 -12.45 -15.47 6.32
CA LEU A 118 -13.58 -15.53 5.41
C LEU A 118 -13.38 -14.81 4.07
N LEU A 119 -12.36 -13.94 3.98
CA LEU A 119 -12.04 -13.19 2.76
C LEU A 119 -10.78 -13.73 2.05
N ARG A 120 -10.40 -14.98 2.34
CA ARG A 120 -9.28 -15.66 1.68
C ARG A 120 -9.83 -16.73 0.75
N TYR A 121 -9.53 -16.59 -0.51
CA TYR A 121 -10.02 -17.47 -1.58
C TYR A 121 -8.87 -18.17 -2.27
N GLU A 122 -9.11 -19.39 -2.70
CA GLU A 122 -8.13 -20.22 -3.36
C GLU A 122 -8.38 -20.29 -4.86
N ILE A 123 -7.30 -20.17 -5.64
CA ILE A 123 -7.29 -20.37 -7.08
C ILE A 123 -6.65 -21.73 -7.35
N ASP A 124 -7.36 -22.58 -8.08
CA ASP A 124 -6.90 -23.93 -8.39
C ASP A 124 -5.92 -23.90 -9.58
N GLU A 125 -4.68 -23.48 -9.27
CA GLU A 125 -3.54 -23.40 -10.15
C GLU A 125 -2.28 -23.93 -9.44
N ARG A 126 -1.20 -24.19 -10.20
CA ARG A 126 0.09 -24.56 -9.60
C ARG A 126 1.27 -24.27 -10.52
N ILE A 127 2.26 -23.58 -9.99
CA ILE A 127 3.60 -23.41 -10.56
C ILE A 127 4.60 -24.08 -9.58
N ASP A 128 5.59 -24.81 -10.09
CA ASP A 128 6.66 -25.39 -9.27
C ASP A 128 7.80 -24.40 -8.97
N GLY A 129 8.78 -24.83 -8.17
CA GLY A 129 9.92 -24.01 -7.78
C GLY A 129 10.88 -23.67 -8.94
N ASP A 130 10.79 -24.35 -10.07
CA ASP A 130 11.60 -24.11 -11.29
C ASP A 130 10.84 -23.23 -12.30
N GLY A 131 9.59 -22.84 -12.00
CA GLY A 131 8.76 -22.02 -12.86
C GLY A 131 7.93 -22.79 -13.89
N ASN A 132 7.88 -24.13 -13.82
CA ASN A 132 7.04 -24.90 -14.72
C ASN A 132 5.59 -24.87 -14.27
N ILE A 133 4.67 -24.73 -15.23
CA ILE A 133 3.23 -24.75 -14.94
C ILE A 133 2.80 -26.21 -14.80
N ILE A 134 2.48 -26.61 -13.56
CA ILE A 134 1.91 -27.94 -13.26
C ILE A 134 0.42 -27.94 -13.55
N LYS A 135 -0.26 -26.82 -13.25
CA LYS A 135 -1.69 -26.67 -13.47
C LYS A 135 -2.03 -25.25 -13.88
N HIS A 136 -2.67 -25.10 -15.02
CA HIS A 136 -3.17 -23.82 -15.52
C HIS A 136 -4.38 -23.35 -14.74
N ILE A 137 -4.54 -22.03 -14.63
CA ILE A 137 -5.76 -21.41 -14.11
C ILE A 137 -6.94 -21.76 -15.00
N ASP A 138 -8.00 -22.30 -14.43
CA ASP A 138 -9.28 -22.41 -15.12
C ASP A 138 -10.06 -21.11 -15.00
N ILE A 139 -9.92 -20.27 -16.02
CA ILE A 139 -10.56 -18.94 -16.08
C ILE A 139 -12.08 -19.04 -15.92
N LYS A 140 -12.73 -20.05 -16.50
CA LYS A 140 -14.19 -20.21 -16.41
C LYS A 140 -14.65 -20.50 -14.99
N THR A 141 -13.90 -21.33 -14.27
CA THR A 141 -14.18 -21.61 -12.85
C THR A 141 -13.93 -20.39 -11.99
N LEU A 142 -12.85 -19.66 -12.24
CA LEU A 142 -12.54 -18.40 -11.54
C LEU A 142 -13.62 -17.33 -11.78
N GLU A 143 -14.07 -17.14 -13.02
CA GLU A 143 -15.17 -16.21 -13.36
C GLU A 143 -16.46 -16.54 -12.61
N LYS A 144 -16.84 -17.82 -12.55
CA LYS A 144 -18.01 -18.27 -11.78
C LYS A 144 -17.86 -17.95 -10.29
N GLN A 145 -16.69 -18.22 -9.72
CA GLN A 145 -16.38 -17.90 -8.32
C GLN A 145 -16.52 -16.41 -8.05
N LEU A 146 -15.93 -15.56 -8.90
CA LEU A 146 -16.02 -14.10 -8.78
C LEU A 146 -17.47 -13.59 -8.91
N GLN A 147 -18.27 -14.18 -9.80
CA GLN A 147 -19.70 -13.83 -9.93
C GLN A 147 -20.49 -14.20 -8.67
N LEU A 148 -20.22 -15.35 -8.06
CA LEU A 148 -20.87 -15.75 -6.81
C LEU A 148 -20.51 -14.78 -5.67
N LEU A 149 -19.23 -14.40 -5.53
CA LEU A 149 -18.79 -13.43 -4.53
C LEU A 149 -19.45 -12.06 -4.72
N LYS A 150 -19.60 -11.63 -5.99
CA LYS A 150 -20.29 -10.38 -6.32
C LYS A 150 -21.78 -10.44 -5.99
N ASN A 151 -22.45 -11.55 -6.30
CA ASN A 151 -23.88 -11.73 -6.05
C ASN A 151 -24.20 -11.82 -4.56
N ASN A 152 -23.31 -12.41 -3.76
CA ASN A 152 -23.46 -12.52 -2.31
C ASN A 152 -23.09 -11.23 -1.58
N HIS A 153 -22.81 -10.12 -2.30
CA HIS A 153 -22.33 -8.85 -1.72
C HIS A 153 -21.04 -8.99 -0.91
N GLU A 154 -20.29 -10.06 -1.10
CA GLU A 154 -18.97 -10.25 -0.49
C GLU A 154 -17.92 -9.37 -1.17
N LEU A 155 -18.17 -8.95 -2.41
CA LEU A 155 -17.42 -7.94 -3.15
C LEU A 155 -18.18 -6.61 -3.13
N SER A 156 -17.68 -5.63 -2.41
CA SER A 156 -18.18 -4.25 -2.42
C SER A 156 -17.13 -3.29 -2.95
N SER A 157 -17.54 -2.08 -3.28
CA SER A 157 -16.63 -1.00 -3.71
C SER A 157 -15.58 -0.63 -2.65
N ASN A 158 -15.78 -1.06 -1.40
CA ASN A 158 -14.86 -0.81 -0.28
C ASN A 158 -13.82 -1.90 -0.09
N HIS A 159 -13.85 -2.99 -0.90
CA HIS A 159 -12.83 -4.01 -0.86
C HIS A 159 -11.68 -3.68 -1.81
N SER A 160 -10.46 -4.00 -1.38
CA SER A 160 -9.29 -4.11 -2.25
C SER A 160 -9.02 -5.59 -2.52
N VAL A 161 -8.33 -5.90 -3.62
CA VAL A 161 -7.99 -7.28 -3.96
C VAL A 161 -6.47 -7.42 -3.90
N ALA A 162 -6.00 -8.43 -3.16
CA ALA A 162 -4.62 -8.86 -3.13
C ALA A 162 -4.51 -10.26 -3.74
N ILE A 163 -3.60 -10.43 -4.69
CA ILE A 163 -3.34 -11.71 -5.35
C ILE A 163 -1.89 -12.10 -5.06
N CYS A 164 -1.70 -13.31 -4.52
CA CYS A 164 -0.37 -13.85 -4.25
C CYS A 164 -0.38 -15.34 -4.58
N LEU A 165 0.08 -15.67 -5.77
CA LEU A 165 0.18 -17.05 -6.23
C LEU A 165 1.59 -17.60 -5.98
N LEU A 166 1.66 -18.87 -5.65
CA LEU A 166 2.91 -19.53 -5.33
C LEU A 166 3.84 -19.52 -6.56
N HIS A 167 5.10 -19.13 -6.35
CA HIS A 167 6.13 -19.03 -7.39
C HIS A 167 5.84 -18.08 -8.57
N SER A 168 4.81 -17.21 -8.48
CA SER A 168 4.52 -16.22 -9.51
C SER A 168 5.66 -15.22 -9.76
N TYR A 169 6.64 -15.11 -8.86
CA TYR A 169 7.84 -14.30 -9.05
C TYR A 169 8.87 -14.96 -10.01
N ILE A 170 8.76 -16.27 -10.27
CA ILE A 170 9.61 -17.00 -11.22
C ILE A 170 8.93 -16.99 -12.59
N ASN A 171 7.63 -17.28 -12.63
CA ASN A 171 6.82 -17.31 -13.84
C ASN A 171 5.50 -16.57 -13.56
N PRO A 172 5.46 -15.24 -13.90
CA PRO A 172 4.29 -14.37 -13.64
C PRO A 172 3.11 -14.63 -14.58
#